data_f9b24ae2e7c2b04e257ccb67a6f96a88
#
_entry.id   f9b24ae2e7c2b04e257ccb67a6f96a88
#
_cell.length_a   1.000
_cell.length_b   1.000
_cell.length_c   1.000
_cell.angle_alpha   90.00
_cell.angle_beta   90.00
_cell.angle_gamma   90.00
#
_symmetry.space_group_name_H-M   'P 1'
#
loop_
_entity.id
_entity.type
_entity.pdbx_description
1 polymer ?
#
loop_
_entity_poly.entity_id
_entity_poly.type
_entity_poly.pdbx_seq_one_letter_code
_entity_poly.pdbx_strand_id
1 'polypeptide(L)'
;MKASRADLEATTRQWISLWCTPVDWALFDRLHADDFEDCSPAGRGATKKAFADGLAELVRVFPDLRSTVDDLVVDETTGRVAVRWSAVGTNRERFLRVGPTGKKTPITGIEIIEVRDGRIVRRWGEWDITAHR
;
A
#
# COMPACT_ATOMS: atom_id res chain seq x y z
N MET A 1 7.07 -15.66 18.83
CA MET A 1 8.33 -14.91 18.90
C MET A 1 8.14 -13.52 18.33
N LYS A 2 8.68 -12.53 19.00
CA LYS A 2 8.56 -11.15 18.56
C LYS A 2 9.47 -10.90 17.35
N ALA A 3 8.93 -10.24 16.33
CA ALA A 3 9.71 -9.89 15.15
C ALA A 3 10.75 -8.82 15.49
N SER A 4 11.92 -8.93 14.88
CA SER A 4 12.98 -7.95 15.05
C SER A 4 12.69 -6.70 14.20
N ARG A 5 13.41 -5.61 14.50
CA ARG A 5 13.36 -4.40 13.69
C ARG A 5 13.66 -4.72 12.22
N ALA A 6 14.69 -5.52 11.95
CA ALA A 6 15.05 -5.89 10.58
C ALA A 6 13.93 -6.64 9.87
N ASP A 7 13.26 -7.55 10.57
CA ASP A 7 12.12 -8.30 10.01
C ASP A 7 10.97 -7.37 9.66
N LEU A 8 10.65 -6.43 10.56
CA LEU A 8 9.55 -5.48 10.36
C LEU A 8 9.87 -4.52 9.20
N GLU A 9 11.11 -4.07 9.09
CA GLU A 9 11.54 -3.25 7.95
C GLU A 9 11.41 -4.01 6.64
N ALA A 10 11.89 -5.26 6.60
CA ALA A 10 11.84 -6.08 5.39
C ALA A 10 10.40 -6.32 4.96
N THR A 11 9.52 -6.66 5.89
CA THR A 11 8.09 -6.86 5.60
C THR A 11 7.47 -5.59 5.02
N THR A 12 7.78 -4.44 5.62
CA THR A 12 7.24 -3.15 5.17
C THR A 12 7.72 -2.81 3.76
N ARG A 13 9.00 -3.01 3.46
CA ARG A 13 9.55 -2.74 2.13
C ARG A 13 8.93 -3.66 1.08
N GLN A 14 8.74 -4.92 1.41
CA GLN A 14 8.05 -5.87 0.52
C GLN A 14 6.60 -5.43 0.30
N TRP A 15 5.94 -4.95 1.35
CA TRP A 15 4.57 -4.49 1.25
C TRP A 15 4.43 -3.31 0.29
N ILE A 16 5.26 -2.29 0.45
CA ILE A 16 5.24 -1.12 -0.45
C ILE A 16 5.58 -1.52 -1.88
N SER A 17 6.45 -2.52 -2.09
CA SER A 17 6.80 -2.99 -3.44
C SER A 17 5.61 -3.57 -4.20
N LEU A 18 4.51 -3.89 -3.53
CA LEU A 18 3.29 -4.37 -4.19
C LEU A 18 2.65 -3.31 -5.08
N TRP A 19 2.84 -2.03 -4.76
CA TRP A 19 2.32 -0.93 -5.57
C TRP A 19 3.23 -0.63 -6.75
N CYS A 20 3.41 -1.65 -7.57
CA CYS A 20 4.29 -1.62 -8.72
C CYS A 20 3.73 -2.60 -9.76
N THR A 21 3.84 -2.27 -11.04
CA THR A 21 3.33 -3.16 -12.09
C THR A 21 4.46 -3.98 -12.70
N PRO A 22 4.22 -5.27 -12.96
CA PRO A 22 3.04 -6.06 -12.59
C PRO A 22 3.02 -6.36 -11.09
N VAL A 23 1.82 -6.51 -10.52
CA VAL A 23 1.67 -6.83 -9.10
C VAL A 23 2.05 -8.29 -8.85
N ASP A 24 2.84 -8.51 -7.83
CA ASP A 24 3.15 -9.86 -7.34
C ASP A 24 2.03 -10.31 -6.40
N TRP A 25 0.99 -10.93 -6.96
CA TRP A 25 -0.17 -11.35 -6.20
C TRP A 25 0.13 -12.46 -5.20
N ALA A 26 1.11 -13.32 -5.49
CA ALA A 26 1.54 -14.35 -4.55
C ALA A 26 2.16 -13.71 -3.30
N LEU A 27 2.97 -12.66 -3.49
CA LEU A 27 3.53 -11.88 -2.38
C LEU A 27 2.43 -11.16 -1.61
N PHE A 28 1.46 -10.56 -2.31
CA PHE A 28 0.30 -9.92 -1.66
C PHE A 28 -0.39 -10.89 -0.72
N ASP A 29 -0.69 -12.09 -1.20
CA ASP A 29 -1.38 -13.09 -0.39
C ASP A 29 -0.55 -13.53 0.81
N ARG A 30 0.75 -13.72 0.62
CA ARG A 30 1.64 -14.16 1.70
C ARG A 30 1.81 -13.09 2.78
N LEU A 31 1.84 -11.83 2.40
CA LEU A 31 2.08 -10.72 3.34
C LEU A 31 0.87 -10.37 4.19
N HIS A 32 -0.34 -10.63 3.70
CA HIS A 32 -1.56 -10.27 4.43
C HIS A 32 -2.18 -11.47 5.10
N ALA A 33 -2.52 -11.34 6.38
CA ALA A 33 -3.27 -12.36 7.10
C ALA A 33 -4.66 -12.54 6.48
N ASP A 34 -5.24 -13.72 6.62
CA ASP A 34 -6.57 -13.99 6.07
C ASP A 34 -7.64 -13.08 6.70
N ASP A 35 -7.45 -12.73 7.98
CA ASP A 35 -8.33 -11.82 8.71
C ASP A 35 -7.84 -10.37 8.70
N PHE A 36 -6.98 -10.01 7.76
CA PHE A 36 -6.49 -8.64 7.58
C PHE A 36 -7.66 -7.65 7.57
N GLU A 37 -7.46 -6.52 8.25
CA GLU A 37 -8.44 -5.44 8.31
C GLU A 37 -7.83 -4.14 7.80
N ASP A 38 -8.47 -3.55 6.79
CA ASP A 38 -8.14 -2.20 6.33
C ASP A 38 -8.94 -1.21 7.16
N CYS A 39 -8.28 -0.56 8.10
CA CYS A 39 -8.92 0.38 9.02
C CYS A 39 -9.15 1.77 8.40
N SER A 40 -8.70 1.98 7.18
CA SER A 40 -8.90 3.22 6.43
C SER A 40 -9.37 2.90 5.01
N PRO A 41 -10.55 2.28 4.86
CA PRO A 41 -10.93 1.67 3.58
C PRO A 41 -11.35 2.65 2.48
N ALA A 42 -11.47 3.93 2.76
CA ALA A 42 -11.73 4.96 1.75
C ALA A 42 -12.93 4.62 0.83
N GLY A 43 -14.03 4.17 1.41
CA GLY A 43 -15.25 3.87 0.69
C GLY A 43 -15.39 2.44 0.17
N ARG A 44 -14.36 1.61 0.34
CA ARG A 44 -14.44 0.18 0.01
C ARG A 44 -14.57 -0.65 1.29
N GLY A 45 -14.78 -1.96 1.14
CA GLY A 45 -14.82 -2.85 2.30
C GLY A 45 -13.47 -2.97 2.99
N ALA A 46 -13.47 -3.50 4.22
CA ALA A 46 -12.28 -3.57 5.07
C ALA A 46 -11.51 -4.90 4.96
N THR A 47 -11.97 -5.82 4.10
CA THR A 47 -11.40 -7.17 4.01
C THR A 47 -10.13 -7.21 3.16
N LYS A 48 -9.37 -8.29 3.31
CA LYS A 48 -8.21 -8.58 2.46
C LYS A 48 -8.60 -8.56 0.97
N LYS A 49 -9.73 -9.17 0.61
CA LYS A 49 -10.19 -9.18 -0.77
C LYS A 49 -10.50 -7.77 -1.28
N ALA A 50 -11.18 -6.96 -0.47
CA ALA A 50 -11.48 -5.58 -0.86
C ALA A 50 -10.21 -4.77 -1.05
N PHE A 51 -9.19 -5.01 -0.22
CA PHE A 51 -7.89 -4.35 -0.35
C PHE A 51 -7.18 -4.78 -1.65
N ALA A 52 -7.23 -6.07 -1.98
CA ALA A 52 -6.69 -6.59 -3.24
C ALA A 52 -7.40 -5.95 -4.44
N ASP A 53 -8.73 -5.86 -4.39
CA ASP A 53 -9.52 -5.23 -5.46
C ASP A 53 -9.13 -3.76 -5.62
N GLY A 54 -8.86 -3.05 -4.51
CA GLY A 54 -8.40 -1.67 -4.55
C GLY A 54 -7.04 -1.51 -5.24
N LEU A 55 -6.11 -2.41 -4.97
CA LEU A 55 -4.81 -2.41 -5.64
C LEU A 55 -4.96 -2.73 -7.12
N ALA A 56 -5.79 -3.72 -7.46
CA ALA A 56 -6.06 -4.07 -8.86
C ALA A 56 -6.63 -2.88 -9.64
N GLU A 57 -7.53 -2.12 -9.01
CA GLU A 57 -8.10 -0.90 -9.60
C GLU A 57 -7.02 0.16 -9.82
N LEU A 58 -6.15 0.36 -8.83
CA LEU A 58 -5.11 1.37 -8.90
C LEU A 58 -4.13 1.09 -10.05
N VAL A 59 -3.70 -0.16 -10.22
CA VAL A 59 -2.76 -0.49 -11.30
C VAL A 59 -3.44 -0.52 -12.66
N ARG A 60 -4.76 -0.67 -12.72
CA ARG A 60 -5.52 -0.51 -13.95
C ARG A 60 -5.51 0.95 -14.41
N VAL A 61 -5.67 1.86 -13.46
CA VAL A 61 -5.65 3.32 -13.72
C VAL A 61 -4.24 3.79 -14.07
N PHE A 62 -3.24 3.26 -13.39
CA PHE A 62 -1.82 3.62 -13.55
C PHE A 62 -1.01 2.39 -13.94
N PRO A 63 -1.07 1.97 -15.23
CA PRO A 63 -0.46 0.69 -15.65
C PRO A 63 1.07 0.66 -15.58
N ASP A 64 1.71 1.79 -15.38
CA ASP A 64 3.16 1.91 -15.19
C ASP A 64 3.52 2.32 -13.75
N LEU A 65 2.65 2.04 -12.78
CA LEU A 65 2.84 2.45 -11.39
C LEU A 65 4.15 1.91 -10.79
N ARG A 66 4.87 2.76 -10.08
CA ARG A 66 6.07 2.41 -9.33
C ARG A 66 6.11 3.17 -8.01
N SER A 67 6.40 2.44 -6.94
CA SER A 67 6.42 2.98 -5.60
C SER A 67 7.84 3.00 -5.03
N THR A 68 8.04 3.85 -4.04
CA THR A 68 9.31 4.02 -3.33
C THR A 68 9.02 4.23 -1.84
N VAL A 69 9.78 3.59 -0.99
CA VAL A 69 9.77 3.89 0.45
C VAL A 69 10.66 5.10 0.67
N ASP A 70 10.09 6.17 1.21
CA ASP A 70 10.83 7.40 1.48
C ASP A 70 11.39 7.42 2.91
N ASP A 71 10.64 6.85 3.87
CA ASP A 71 11.05 6.80 5.27
C ASP A 71 10.21 5.76 6.00
N LEU A 72 10.75 5.19 7.07
CA LEU A 72 9.97 4.31 7.92
C LEU A 72 10.45 4.37 9.37
N VAL A 73 9.53 4.14 10.29
CA VAL A 73 9.78 4.13 11.73
C VAL A 73 9.16 2.86 12.29
N VAL A 74 9.96 2.10 13.02
CA VAL A 74 9.56 0.78 13.51
C VAL A 74 9.36 0.83 15.02
N ASP A 75 8.24 0.25 15.49
CA ASP A 75 8.02 -0.03 16.90
C ASP A 75 7.99 -1.54 17.10
N GLU A 76 9.10 -2.08 17.60
CA GLU A 76 9.21 -3.52 17.84
C GLU A 76 8.25 -4.01 18.92
N THR A 77 7.89 -3.16 19.86
CA THR A 77 7.03 -3.54 20.99
C THR A 77 5.63 -3.91 20.52
N THR A 78 5.06 -3.12 19.60
CA THR A 78 3.70 -3.36 19.11
C THR A 78 3.66 -4.09 17.78
N GLY A 79 4.81 -4.23 17.09
CA GLY A 79 4.85 -4.76 15.74
C GLY A 79 4.31 -3.78 14.69
N ARG A 80 4.25 -2.49 15.01
CA ARG A 80 3.76 -1.47 14.10
C ARG A 80 4.90 -0.76 13.40
N VAL A 81 4.67 -0.43 12.15
CA VAL A 81 5.60 0.33 11.33
C VAL A 81 4.86 1.48 10.68
N ALA A 82 5.37 2.68 10.84
CA ALA A 82 4.92 3.84 10.07
C ALA A 82 5.82 3.96 8.84
N VAL A 83 5.23 4.07 7.66
CA VAL A 83 5.98 4.19 6.42
C VAL A 83 5.47 5.38 5.62
N ARG A 84 6.40 6.22 5.17
CA ARG A 84 6.11 7.30 4.24
C ARG A 84 6.60 6.84 2.87
N TRP A 85 5.72 6.92 1.89
CA TRP A 85 6.00 6.39 0.56
C TRP A 85 5.57 7.37 -0.52
N SER A 86 6.12 7.17 -1.71
CA SER A 86 5.70 7.87 -2.90
C SER A 86 5.56 6.88 -4.05
N ALA A 87 4.76 7.25 -5.03
CA ALA A 87 4.57 6.45 -6.23
C ALA A 87 4.35 7.40 -7.40
N VAL A 88 4.57 6.89 -8.60
CA VAL A 88 4.30 7.63 -9.82
C VAL A 88 3.73 6.67 -10.87
N GLY A 89 2.75 7.12 -11.61
CA GLY A 89 2.19 6.40 -12.72
C GLY A 89 1.52 7.34 -13.69
N THR A 90 1.28 6.87 -14.92
CA THR A 90 0.57 7.64 -15.93
C THR A 90 -0.92 7.37 -15.80
N ASN A 91 -1.71 8.42 -15.61
CA ASN A 91 -3.15 8.30 -15.44
C ASN A 91 -3.82 7.98 -16.78
N ARG A 92 -4.25 6.74 -16.98
CA ARG A 92 -4.86 6.26 -18.22
C ARG A 92 -6.37 6.12 -18.15
N GLU A 93 -6.96 6.11 -16.93
CA GLU A 93 -8.39 5.96 -16.76
C GLU A 93 -8.86 6.85 -15.62
N ARG A 94 -10.18 7.05 -15.51
CA ARG A 94 -10.75 7.84 -14.42
C ARG A 94 -10.48 7.15 -13.08
N PHE A 95 -10.00 7.94 -12.14
CA PHE A 95 -9.77 7.48 -10.78
C PHE A 95 -10.30 8.51 -9.81
N LEU A 96 -11.20 8.08 -8.91
CA LEU A 96 -11.94 8.98 -8.04
C LEU A 96 -12.71 10.00 -8.91
N ARG A 97 -12.39 11.27 -8.80
CA ARG A 97 -13.04 12.32 -9.59
C ARG A 97 -12.11 12.89 -10.66
N VAL A 98 -11.06 12.16 -10.98
CA VAL A 98 -9.97 12.68 -11.80
C VAL A 98 -9.69 11.78 -12.98
N GLY A 99 -9.37 12.38 -14.09
CA GLY A 99 -8.82 11.74 -15.25
C GLY A 99 -9.82 11.20 -16.26
N PRO A 100 -9.34 10.52 -17.30
CA PRO A 100 -7.92 10.26 -17.55
C PRO A 100 -7.20 11.54 -18.02
N THR A 101 -6.00 11.78 -17.49
CA THR A 101 -5.21 12.95 -17.89
C THR A 101 -4.11 12.62 -18.88
N GLY A 102 -3.70 11.35 -18.95
CA GLY A 102 -2.57 10.90 -19.75
C GLY A 102 -1.22 11.37 -19.23
N LYS A 103 -1.17 11.93 -18.04
CA LYS A 103 0.04 12.53 -17.45
C LYS A 103 0.60 11.66 -16.33
N LYS A 104 1.93 11.75 -16.15
CA LYS A 104 2.57 11.18 -14.97
C LYS A 104 2.04 11.86 -13.73
N THR A 105 1.61 11.07 -12.77
CA THR A 105 0.89 11.55 -11.60
C THR A 105 1.62 11.07 -10.36
N PRO A 106 2.17 12.00 -9.55
CA PRO A 106 2.77 11.62 -8.28
C PRO A 106 1.70 11.37 -7.23
N ILE A 107 1.92 10.30 -6.45
CA ILE A 107 1.06 9.92 -5.35
C ILE A 107 1.95 9.82 -4.12
N THR A 108 1.52 10.37 -3.00
CA THR A 108 2.26 10.28 -1.74
C THR A 108 1.35 9.76 -0.65
N GLY A 109 1.91 9.08 0.33
CA GLY A 109 1.11 8.58 1.42
C GLY A 109 1.94 8.29 2.67
N ILE A 110 1.21 8.15 3.76
CA ILE A 110 1.73 7.69 5.04
C ILE A 110 0.82 6.57 5.49
N GLU A 111 1.42 5.44 5.84
CA GLU A 111 0.69 4.25 6.30
C GLU A 111 1.22 3.82 7.64
N ILE A 112 0.35 3.24 8.46
CA ILE A 112 0.79 2.45 9.61
C ILE A 112 0.30 1.03 9.36
N ILE A 113 1.19 0.06 9.47
CA ILE A 113 0.83 -1.36 9.42
C ILE A 113 1.15 -2.02 10.75
N GLU A 114 0.34 -3.01 11.11
CA GLU A 114 0.59 -3.85 12.27
C GLU A 114 0.91 -5.25 11.77
N VAL A 115 2.05 -5.78 12.19
CA VAL A 115 2.56 -7.08 11.75
C VAL A 115 2.50 -8.05 12.92
N ARG A 116 1.98 -9.25 12.67
CA ARG A 116 1.93 -10.34 13.64
C ARG A 116 2.25 -11.65 12.93
N ASP A 117 3.23 -12.38 13.48
CA ASP A 117 3.67 -13.66 12.91
C ASP A 117 4.07 -13.54 11.44
N GLY A 118 4.77 -12.45 11.10
CA GLY A 118 5.26 -12.22 9.75
C GLY A 118 4.22 -11.78 8.73
N ARG A 119 2.99 -11.52 9.17
CA ARG A 119 1.89 -11.09 8.30
C ARG A 119 1.29 -9.79 8.77
N ILE A 120 0.83 -9.00 7.84
CA ILE A 120 0.14 -7.74 8.12
C ILE A 120 -1.30 -8.06 8.50
N VAL A 121 -1.70 -7.62 9.71
CA VAL A 121 -3.06 -7.89 10.23
C VAL A 121 -3.94 -6.64 10.17
N ARG A 122 -3.37 -5.45 10.18
CA ARG A 122 -4.12 -4.19 10.09
C ARG A 122 -3.31 -3.14 9.36
N ARG A 123 -4.05 -2.19 8.79
CA ARG A 123 -3.47 -1.06 8.09
C ARG A 123 -4.31 0.19 8.32
N TRP A 124 -3.63 1.32 8.54
CA TRP A 124 -4.22 2.67 8.53
C TRP A 124 -3.41 3.48 7.53
N GLY A 125 -4.07 4.22 6.65
CA GLY A 125 -3.32 4.99 5.66
C GLY A 125 -4.08 6.19 5.14
N GLU A 126 -3.32 7.22 4.81
CA GLU A 126 -3.79 8.42 4.15
C GLU A 126 -2.85 8.71 2.98
N TRP A 127 -3.42 9.08 1.85
CA TRP A 127 -2.63 9.36 0.66
C TRP A 127 -3.23 10.47 -0.16
N ASP A 128 -2.42 11.05 -1.05
CA ASP A 128 -2.76 12.25 -1.78
C ASP A 128 -2.26 12.16 -3.22
N ILE A 129 -3.07 12.67 -4.16
CA ILE A 129 -2.72 12.78 -5.57
C ILE A 129 -2.69 14.25 -5.91
N THR A 130 -1.56 14.90 -5.63
CA THR A 130 -1.44 16.36 -5.74
C THR A 130 -1.47 16.87 -7.17
N ALA A 131 -1.07 16.04 -8.14
CA ALA A 131 -1.02 16.47 -9.54
C ALA A 131 -2.40 16.77 -10.13
N HIS A 132 -3.47 16.42 -9.42
CA HIS A 132 -4.84 16.62 -9.88
C HIS A 132 -5.53 17.83 -9.26
N ARG A 133 -4.81 18.60 -8.50
CA ARG A 133 -5.35 19.80 -7.88
C ARG A 133 -5.22 21.03 -8.74
#